data_0837f713a7e977ca12e3730521da0392
#
_entry.id   0837f713a7e977ca12e3730521da0392
#
_cell.length_a   1.000
_cell.length_b   1.000
_cell.length_c   1.000
_cell.angle_alpha   90.00
_cell.angle_beta   90.00
_cell.angle_gamma   90.00
#
_symmetry.space_group_name_H-M   'P 1'
#
loop_
_entity.id
_entity.type
_entity.pdbx_description
1 polymer ?
#
loop_
_entity_poly.entity_id
_entity_poly.type
_entity_poly.pdbx_seq_one_letter_code
_entity_poly.pdbx_strand_id
1 'polypeptide(L)'
;AYADRSKYLGDQEFFDAPVENLISKKYAEKISKKIKSGEELKVEPGIYFYEGDQTTHFSIIDYEGNVVSNTYTLNTAYGSGIVAKGTGILMNNEMDDFSIKPGTPNVYGLIGSEANKIESNKSPLSSMSPTIVFKDSRPFLITGSQGGSMIINTVLQEILNTIEFNMKLSESNEKSRIHYQWKPSVLLHEGLNKSLIDELSKNMKLIERKIGETQ
;
A
#
# COMPACT_ATOMS: atom_id res chain seq x y z
N ALA A 1 -2.45 -10.35 -2.89
CA ALA A 1 -2.15 -9.03 -3.47
C ALA A 1 -0.66 -8.68 -3.36
N TYR A 2 -0.05 -8.52 -2.15
CA TYR A 2 1.37 -8.13 -2.04
C TYR A 2 2.34 -9.15 -2.66
N ALA A 3 2.06 -10.45 -2.56
CA ALA A 3 2.84 -11.49 -3.26
C ALA A 3 2.75 -11.32 -4.78
N ASP A 4 1.58 -10.97 -5.30
CA ASP A 4 1.39 -10.71 -6.73
C ASP A 4 2.06 -9.41 -7.16
N ARG A 5 1.96 -8.36 -6.35
CA ARG A 5 2.68 -7.10 -6.54
C ARG A 5 4.19 -7.35 -6.66
N SER A 6 4.74 -8.08 -5.71
CA SER A 6 6.16 -8.43 -5.69
C SER A 6 6.61 -9.17 -6.96
N LYS A 7 5.77 -10.04 -7.49
CA LYS A 7 6.13 -10.91 -8.62
C LYS A 7 5.85 -10.30 -9.99
N TYR A 8 4.76 -9.56 -10.13
CA TYR A 8 4.21 -9.22 -11.45
C TYR A 8 4.13 -7.72 -11.73
N LEU A 9 4.29 -6.84 -10.74
CA LEU A 9 4.09 -5.42 -10.96
C LEU A 9 5.41 -4.67 -11.17
N GLY A 10 5.38 -3.72 -12.08
CA GLY A 10 6.46 -2.84 -12.49
C GLY A 10 5.94 -1.88 -13.54
N ASP A 11 6.82 -1.11 -14.17
CA ASP A 11 6.48 -0.22 -15.26
C ASP A 11 5.94 -1.01 -16.46
N GLN A 12 4.70 -0.70 -16.88
CA GLN A 12 4.01 -1.41 -17.96
C GLN A 12 4.63 -1.20 -19.33
N GLU A 13 5.42 -0.16 -19.55
CA GLU A 13 6.17 0.03 -20.78
C GLU A 13 7.36 -0.94 -20.90
N PHE A 14 7.82 -1.50 -19.78
CA PHE A 14 8.98 -2.40 -19.69
C PHE A 14 8.62 -3.83 -19.33
N PHE A 15 7.44 -4.06 -18.76
CA PHE A 15 7.02 -5.37 -18.29
C PHE A 15 5.52 -5.58 -18.46
N ASP A 16 5.16 -6.62 -19.21
CA ASP A 16 3.73 -6.97 -19.42
C ASP A 16 3.15 -7.64 -18.17
N ALA A 17 2.61 -6.81 -17.30
CA ALA A 17 1.93 -7.27 -16.09
C ALA A 17 0.56 -7.85 -16.45
N PRO A 18 0.19 -9.07 -15.96
CA PRO A 18 -1.08 -9.72 -16.29
C PRO A 18 -2.27 -9.09 -15.54
N VAL A 19 -2.49 -7.78 -15.71
CA VAL A 19 -3.45 -6.97 -14.94
C VAL A 19 -4.86 -7.54 -15.04
N GLU A 20 -5.36 -7.82 -16.25
CA GLU A 20 -6.69 -8.37 -16.49
C GLU A 20 -6.94 -9.66 -15.70
N ASN A 21 -5.92 -10.54 -15.62
CA ASN A 21 -6.02 -11.75 -14.83
C ASN A 21 -6.05 -11.45 -13.33
N LEU A 22 -5.15 -10.58 -12.85
CA LEU A 22 -5.01 -10.25 -11.43
C LEU A 22 -6.26 -9.58 -10.82
N ILE A 23 -7.00 -8.78 -11.61
CA ILE A 23 -8.24 -8.12 -11.19
C ILE A 23 -9.49 -8.98 -11.45
N SER A 24 -9.36 -10.14 -12.08
CA SER A 24 -10.51 -10.98 -12.42
C SER A 24 -11.17 -11.62 -11.20
N LYS A 25 -12.51 -11.73 -11.22
CA LYS A 25 -13.26 -12.47 -10.19
C LYS A 25 -12.80 -13.92 -10.07
N LYS A 26 -12.47 -14.56 -11.20
CA LYS A 26 -11.95 -15.94 -11.23
C LYS A 26 -10.64 -16.09 -10.46
N TYR A 27 -9.74 -15.13 -10.60
CA TYR A 27 -8.49 -15.12 -9.84
C TYR A 27 -8.74 -14.89 -8.35
N ALA A 28 -9.61 -13.92 -8.01
CA ALA A 28 -10.00 -13.65 -6.63
C ALA A 28 -10.62 -14.89 -5.95
N GLU A 29 -11.51 -15.61 -6.63
CA GLU A 29 -12.09 -16.87 -6.14
C GLU A 29 -11.03 -17.96 -5.90
N LYS A 30 -10.06 -18.10 -6.82
CA LYS A 30 -8.94 -19.04 -6.68
C LYS A 30 -8.12 -18.72 -5.43
N ILE A 31 -7.77 -17.45 -5.21
CA ILE A 31 -7.01 -17.02 -4.03
C ILE A 31 -7.85 -17.22 -2.75
N SER A 32 -9.13 -16.86 -2.77
CA SER A 32 -10.03 -17.08 -1.62
C SER A 32 -10.11 -18.57 -1.22
N LYS A 33 -10.20 -19.48 -2.19
CA LYS A 33 -10.19 -20.93 -1.92
C LYS A 33 -8.88 -21.38 -1.26
N LYS A 34 -7.72 -20.90 -1.72
CA LYS A 34 -6.41 -21.21 -1.13
C LYS A 34 -6.29 -20.72 0.31
N ILE A 35 -6.76 -19.49 0.58
CA ILE A 35 -6.78 -18.94 1.94
C ILE A 35 -7.67 -19.81 2.85
N LYS A 36 -8.87 -20.18 2.40
CA LYS A 36 -9.81 -20.99 3.17
C LYS A 36 -9.33 -22.42 3.42
N SER A 37 -8.52 -22.99 2.53
CA SER A 37 -7.94 -24.34 2.71
C SER A 37 -6.73 -24.37 3.63
N GLY A 38 -6.28 -23.21 4.16
CA GLY A 38 -5.08 -23.12 4.96
C GLY A 38 -3.79 -23.38 4.17
N GLU A 39 -3.87 -23.33 2.83
CA GLU A 39 -2.71 -23.44 1.95
C GLU A 39 -1.87 -22.15 2.08
N GLU A 40 -1.10 -22.06 3.15
CA GLU A 40 -0.24 -20.93 3.43
C GLU A 40 0.86 -20.79 2.37
N LEU A 41 1.04 -19.56 1.90
CA LEU A 41 2.33 -19.14 1.35
C LEU A 41 3.33 -19.16 2.51
N LYS A 42 4.09 -20.24 2.67
CA LYS A 42 5.16 -20.32 3.68
C LYS A 42 6.08 -19.13 3.52
N VAL A 43 6.19 -18.33 4.57
CA VAL A 43 6.94 -17.08 4.57
C VAL A 43 8.00 -17.15 5.65
N GLU A 44 9.26 -16.94 5.24
CA GLU A 44 10.38 -16.78 6.17
C GLU A 44 10.25 -15.43 6.93
N PRO A 45 10.61 -15.36 8.21
CA PRO A 45 10.61 -14.11 8.96
C PRO A 45 11.56 -13.10 8.31
N GLY A 46 11.03 -11.95 7.93
CA GLY A 46 11.83 -10.83 7.41
C GLY A 46 12.29 -9.88 8.50
N ILE A 47 13.23 -9.01 8.18
CA ILE A 47 13.65 -7.90 9.03
C ILE A 47 12.54 -6.83 9.00
N TYR A 48 12.22 -6.27 10.17
CA TYR A 48 11.25 -5.17 10.26
C TYR A 48 11.93 -3.86 9.89
N PHE A 49 11.31 -3.13 8.98
CA PHE A 49 11.66 -1.75 8.70
C PHE A 49 10.60 -0.82 9.29
N TYR A 50 11.06 0.33 9.77
CA TYR A 50 10.17 1.37 10.27
C TYR A 50 9.56 2.09 9.06
N GLU A 51 8.24 2.02 8.92
CA GLU A 51 7.51 2.85 7.98
C GLU A 51 7.14 4.16 8.68
N GLY A 52 7.67 5.27 8.18
CA GLY A 52 7.42 6.59 8.74
C GLY A 52 6.23 7.29 8.05
N ASP A 53 5.66 8.31 8.71
CA ASP A 53 4.56 9.16 8.22
C ASP A 53 5.08 10.22 7.23
N GLN A 54 5.76 9.79 6.16
CA GLN A 54 6.62 10.66 5.36
C GLN A 54 5.99 11.14 4.05
N THR A 55 4.88 10.56 3.65
CA THR A 55 4.13 10.89 2.43
C THR A 55 3.04 11.91 2.77
N THR A 56 2.62 12.70 1.80
CA THR A 56 1.52 13.66 1.93
C THR A 56 0.42 13.32 0.95
N HIS A 57 -0.83 13.36 1.42
CA HIS A 57 -2.01 13.26 0.58
C HIS A 57 -2.92 14.46 0.77
N PHE A 58 -3.53 14.93 -0.32
CA PHE A 58 -4.62 15.90 -0.27
C PHE A 58 -5.68 15.62 -1.34
N SER A 59 -6.93 15.92 -0.99
CA SER A 59 -8.09 15.84 -1.86
C SER A 59 -8.70 17.22 -2.01
N ILE A 60 -9.02 17.61 -3.23
CA ILE A 60 -9.62 18.92 -3.55
C ILE A 60 -10.86 18.71 -4.40
N ILE A 61 -11.89 19.49 -4.12
CA ILE A 61 -13.06 19.66 -4.99
C ILE A 61 -13.28 21.15 -5.16
N ASP A 62 -13.50 21.59 -6.40
CA ASP A 62 -13.85 22.96 -6.69
C ASP A 62 -15.39 23.16 -6.81
N TYR A 63 -15.81 24.41 -6.98
CA TYR A 63 -17.23 24.75 -7.08
C TYR A 63 -17.89 24.26 -8.39
N GLU A 64 -17.10 23.91 -9.40
CA GLU A 64 -17.59 23.33 -10.66
C GLU A 64 -17.73 21.80 -10.57
N GLY A 65 -17.22 21.18 -9.47
CA GLY A 65 -17.24 19.74 -9.26
C GLY A 65 -16.03 19.03 -9.86
N ASN A 66 -14.99 19.75 -10.28
CA ASN A 66 -13.71 19.14 -10.62
C ASN A 66 -13.03 18.62 -9.34
N VAL A 67 -12.40 17.46 -9.43
CA VAL A 67 -11.81 16.80 -8.28
C VAL A 67 -10.36 16.41 -8.53
N VAL A 68 -9.56 16.51 -7.47
CA VAL A 68 -8.15 16.07 -7.45
C VAL A 68 -7.94 15.19 -6.25
N SER A 69 -7.30 14.04 -6.46
CA SER A 69 -6.75 13.18 -5.43
C SER A 69 -5.26 13.07 -5.69
N ASN A 70 -4.42 13.60 -4.80
CA ASN A 70 -2.99 13.66 -5.03
C ASN A 70 -2.20 13.17 -3.82
N THR A 71 -1.34 12.20 -4.07
CA THR A 71 -0.35 11.72 -3.11
C THR A 71 1.04 11.99 -3.66
N TYR A 72 1.90 12.62 -2.88
CA TYR A 72 3.28 12.86 -3.27
C TYR A 72 4.23 12.66 -2.11
N THR A 73 5.49 12.39 -2.40
CA THR A 73 6.48 12.03 -1.39
C THR A 73 7.90 12.33 -1.86
N LEU A 74 8.81 12.37 -0.91
CA LEU A 74 10.25 12.29 -1.15
C LEU A 74 10.76 10.86 -0.90
N ASN A 75 9.87 9.91 -0.67
CA ASN A 75 10.02 8.55 -0.18
C ASN A 75 10.30 8.53 1.35
N THR A 76 11.42 8.99 1.84
CA THR A 76 11.69 9.13 3.29
C THR A 76 11.59 10.60 3.75
N ALA A 77 11.62 10.86 5.07
CA ALA A 77 11.41 12.20 5.69
C ALA A 77 12.17 13.34 5.02
N TYR A 78 13.41 13.08 4.68
CA TYR A 78 14.31 14.03 4.05
C TYR A 78 14.81 13.53 2.69
N GLY A 79 14.07 12.60 2.07
CA GLY A 79 14.46 11.98 0.82
C GLY A 79 15.88 11.43 0.87
N SER A 80 16.72 11.83 -0.06
CA SER A 80 18.15 11.47 -0.08
C SER A 80 19.02 12.26 0.92
N GLY A 81 18.45 13.23 1.65
CA GLY A 81 19.21 14.18 2.48
C GLY A 81 20.06 15.18 1.69
N ILE A 82 19.93 15.20 0.38
CA ILE A 82 20.71 16.07 -0.53
C ILE A 82 19.86 17.26 -0.96
N VAL A 83 20.38 18.44 -0.82
CA VAL A 83 19.79 19.66 -1.38
C VAL A 83 20.46 19.99 -2.72
N ALA A 84 19.67 20.15 -3.77
CA ALA A 84 20.18 20.54 -5.08
C ALA A 84 20.85 21.90 -5.00
N LYS A 85 22.15 21.97 -5.37
CA LYS A 85 22.98 23.15 -5.21
C LYS A 85 22.35 24.37 -5.87
N GLY A 86 22.21 25.46 -5.11
CA GLY A 86 21.72 26.75 -5.58
C GLY A 86 20.19 26.86 -5.71
N THR A 87 19.42 25.81 -5.38
CA THR A 87 17.94 25.81 -5.54
C THR A 87 17.19 25.77 -4.21
N GLY A 88 17.79 25.25 -3.14
CA GLY A 88 17.11 24.97 -1.89
C GLY A 88 16.15 23.75 -1.95
N ILE A 89 16.08 23.02 -3.08
CA ILE A 89 15.20 21.88 -3.27
C ILE A 89 15.84 20.63 -2.67
N LEU A 90 15.10 19.99 -1.74
CA LEU A 90 15.47 18.69 -1.17
C LEU A 90 15.14 17.59 -2.18
N MET A 91 16.12 16.74 -2.48
CA MET A 91 15.99 15.67 -3.47
C MET A 91 15.37 14.43 -2.84
N ASN A 92 14.48 13.76 -3.57
CA ASN A 92 13.89 12.48 -3.16
C ASN A 92 14.93 11.35 -3.18
N ASN A 93 14.54 10.18 -2.64
CA ASN A 93 15.27 8.91 -2.75
C ASN A 93 14.38 7.79 -3.32
N GLU A 94 13.48 8.14 -4.26
CA GLU A 94 12.53 7.22 -4.91
C GLU A 94 13.20 6.08 -5.68
N MET A 95 14.50 6.15 -5.92
CA MET A 95 15.23 5.03 -6.53
C MET A 95 15.17 3.75 -5.68
N ASP A 96 14.91 3.85 -4.37
CA ASP A 96 14.71 2.71 -3.49
C ASP A 96 13.37 1.97 -3.75
N ASP A 97 12.44 2.59 -4.44
CA ASP A 97 11.19 1.94 -4.86
C ASP A 97 11.39 0.93 -5.99
N PHE A 98 12.51 1.01 -6.71
CA PHE A 98 12.92 -0.07 -7.59
C PHE A 98 13.40 -1.31 -6.83
N SER A 99 13.35 -2.45 -7.50
CA SER A 99 14.08 -3.64 -7.07
C SER A 99 15.55 -3.48 -7.41
N ILE A 100 16.30 -2.75 -6.56
CA ILE A 100 17.75 -2.53 -6.74
C ILE A 100 18.47 -3.89 -6.88
N LYS A 101 18.06 -4.85 -6.06
CA LYS A 101 18.46 -6.26 -6.17
C LYS A 101 17.19 -7.11 -6.06
N PRO A 102 16.71 -7.69 -7.17
CA PRO A 102 15.53 -8.56 -7.16
C PRO A 102 15.58 -9.63 -6.06
N GLY A 103 14.48 -9.81 -5.34
CA GLY A 103 14.39 -10.70 -4.19
C GLY A 103 14.90 -10.13 -2.87
N THR A 104 15.44 -8.91 -2.85
CA THR A 104 15.90 -8.22 -1.64
C THR A 104 14.86 -7.14 -1.26
N PRO A 105 14.54 -6.97 0.04
CA PRO A 105 13.61 -5.93 0.48
C PRO A 105 14.20 -4.53 0.34
N ASN A 106 13.34 -3.55 0.03
CA ASN A 106 13.65 -2.12 0.11
C ASN A 106 13.49 -1.59 1.54
N VAL A 107 13.58 -0.27 1.75
CA VAL A 107 13.44 0.39 3.07
C VAL A 107 12.09 0.05 3.74
N TYR A 108 11.03 -0.18 3.00
CA TYR A 108 9.70 -0.56 3.50
C TYR A 108 9.52 -2.08 3.68
N GLY A 109 10.56 -2.87 3.48
CA GLY A 109 10.47 -4.34 3.53
C GLY A 109 9.76 -4.94 2.32
N LEU A 110 9.44 -4.17 1.29
CA LEU A 110 8.84 -4.66 0.06
C LEU A 110 9.87 -5.38 -0.78
N ILE A 111 9.53 -6.60 -1.19
CA ILE A 111 10.37 -7.39 -2.09
C ILE A 111 9.84 -7.24 -3.51
N GLY A 112 10.70 -6.86 -4.43
CA GLY A 112 10.39 -6.80 -5.85
C GLY A 112 11.14 -7.86 -6.65
N SER A 113 10.73 -8.02 -7.91
CA SER A 113 11.30 -8.96 -8.88
C SER A 113 12.00 -8.22 -10.02
N GLU A 114 12.41 -8.97 -11.05
CA GLU A 114 12.93 -8.42 -12.32
C GLU A 114 11.96 -7.44 -12.99
N ALA A 115 10.63 -7.59 -12.77
CA ALA A 115 9.62 -6.68 -13.32
C ALA A 115 9.86 -5.23 -12.91
N ASN A 116 10.34 -4.99 -11.68
CA ASN A 116 10.60 -3.65 -11.13
C ASN A 116 12.10 -3.35 -10.95
N LYS A 117 13.00 -4.03 -11.66
CA LYS A 117 14.44 -3.70 -11.64
C LYS A 117 14.71 -2.34 -12.25
N ILE A 118 15.82 -1.72 -11.87
CA ILE A 118 16.29 -0.44 -12.43
C ILE A 118 16.66 -0.62 -13.91
N GLU A 119 16.08 0.24 -14.73
CA GLU A 119 16.44 0.37 -16.15
C GLU A 119 16.36 1.85 -16.57
N SER A 120 17.07 2.22 -17.63
CA SER A 120 17.05 3.58 -18.16
C SER A 120 15.64 3.95 -18.65
N ASN A 121 15.16 5.13 -18.32
CA ASN A 121 13.82 5.65 -18.65
C ASN A 121 12.63 4.91 -18.00
N LYS A 122 12.89 4.01 -17.08
CA LYS A 122 11.86 3.25 -16.38
C LYS A 122 11.41 3.98 -15.11
N SER A 123 10.11 3.91 -14.80
CA SER A 123 9.52 4.41 -13.56
C SER A 123 9.48 3.35 -12.47
N PRO A 124 9.75 3.69 -11.19
CA PRO A 124 9.61 2.75 -10.09
C PRO A 124 8.15 2.42 -9.79
N LEU A 125 7.91 1.25 -9.20
CA LEU A 125 6.61 0.84 -8.73
C LEU A 125 6.27 1.54 -7.41
N SER A 126 5.31 2.46 -7.43
CA SER A 126 4.84 3.16 -6.24
C SER A 126 3.77 2.38 -5.46
N SER A 127 3.69 2.62 -4.15
CA SER A 127 2.57 2.21 -3.29
C SER A 127 1.53 3.32 -3.11
N MET A 128 1.79 4.53 -3.57
CA MET A 128 0.82 5.63 -3.54
C MET A 128 -0.43 5.26 -4.33
N SER A 129 -1.59 5.46 -3.71
CA SER A 129 -2.88 5.00 -4.24
C SER A 129 -3.94 6.10 -4.15
N PRO A 130 -3.71 7.30 -4.74
CA PRO A 130 -4.73 8.33 -4.79
C PRO A 130 -5.92 7.80 -5.58
N THR A 131 -7.12 7.92 -5.01
CA THR A 131 -8.32 7.27 -5.55
C THR A 131 -9.49 8.24 -5.61
N ILE A 132 -10.24 8.22 -6.72
CA ILE A 132 -11.52 8.88 -6.88
C ILE A 132 -12.56 7.80 -7.21
N VAL A 133 -13.56 7.67 -6.37
CA VAL A 133 -14.70 6.76 -6.58
C VAL A 133 -15.85 7.55 -7.15
N PHE A 134 -16.44 7.06 -8.22
CA PHE A 134 -17.64 7.64 -8.83
C PHE A 134 -18.87 6.80 -8.49
N LYS A 135 -19.99 7.48 -8.19
CA LYS A 135 -21.31 6.90 -8.06
C LYS A 135 -22.27 7.70 -8.92
N ASP A 136 -23.02 7.04 -9.78
CA ASP A 136 -23.96 7.69 -10.72
C ASP A 136 -23.31 8.84 -11.53
N SER A 137 -22.10 8.56 -12.04
CA SER A 137 -21.26 9.48 -12.82
C SER A 137 -20.83 10.76 -12.10
N ARG A 138 -20.93 10.79 -10.76
CA ARG A 138 -20.46 11.91 -9.93
C ARG A 138 -19.37 11.43 -8.96
N PRO A 139 -18.36 12.27 -8.66
CA PRO A 139 -17.41 11.96 -7.59
C PRO A 139 -18.17 11.68 -6.28
N PHE A 140 -17.90 10.54 -5.67
CA PHE A 140 -18.54 10.10 -4.43
C PHE A 140 -17.57 10.08 -3.26
N LEU A 141 -16.35 9.58 -3.50
CA LEU A 141 -15.27 9.54 -2.50
C LEU A 141 -13.96 9.92 -3.19
N ILE A 142 -13.22 10.82 -2.57
CA ILE A 142 -11.89 11.23 -3.00
C ILE A 142 -10.98 10.93 -1.82
N THR A 143 -10.04 10.01 -1.97
CA THR A 143 -9.25 9.50 -0.86
C THR A 143 -7.83 9.15 -1.25
N GLY A 144 -6.98 9.07 -0.27
CA GLY A 144 -5.61 8.59 -0.33
C GLY A 144 -5.01 8.61 1.07
N SER A 145 -3.76 8.23 1.19
CA SER A 145 -3.09 8.14 2.49
C SER A 145 -1.59 8.38 2.36
N GLN A 146 -0.97 8.66 3.46
CA GLN A 146 0.47 8.52 3.71
C GLN A 146 0.75 7.11 4.29
N GLY A 147 2.02 6.74 4.49
CA GLY A 147 2.39 5.52 5.21
C GLY A 147 3.11 4.44 4.39
N GLY A 148 3.84 4.83 3.35
CA GLY A 148 4.67 3.90 2.57
C GLY A 148 3.87 2.73 2.00
N SER A 149 4.28 1.49 2.26
CA SER A 149 3.57 0.30 1.78
C SER A 149 2.17 0.14 2.38
N MET A 150 1.89 0.73 3.54
CA MET A 150 0.58 0.68 4.21
C MET A 150 -0.51 1.43 3.45
N ILE A 151 -0.16 2.40 2.62
CA ILE A 151 -1.09 3.23 1.84
C ILE A 151 -2.14 2.37 1.11
N ILE A 152 -1.70 1.30 0.45
CA ILE A 152 -2.58 0.42 -0.32
C ILE A 152 -3.71 -0.16 0.55
N ASN A 153 -3.36 -0.66 1.74
CA ASN A 153 -4.33 -1.26 2.65
C ASN A 153 -5.22 -0.22 3.32
N THR A 154 -4.67 0.94 3.64
CA THR A 154 -5.42 2.05 4.26
C THR A 154 -6.51 2.54 3.30
N VAL A 155 -6.15 2.86 2.07
CA VAL A 155 -7.11 3.31 1.05
C VAL A 155 -8.17 2.24 0.76
N LEU A 156 -7.76 0.96 0.65
CA LEU A 156 -8.71 -0.14 0.45
C LEU A 156 -9.71 -0.25 1.60
N GLN A 157 -9.24 -0.21 2.85
CA GLN A 157 -10.12 -0.32 4.02
C GLN A 157 -11.07 0.87 4.13
N GLU A 158 -10.63 2.07 3.79
CA GLU A 158 -11.50 3.24 3.76
C GLU A 158 -12.61 3.13 2.70
N ILE A 159 -12.28 2.66 1.51
CA ILE A 159 -13.25 2.40 0.44
C ILE A 159 -14.27 1.34 0.91
N LEU A 160 -13.81 0.23 1.48
CA LEU A 160 -14.68 -0.82 1.99
C LEU A 160 -15.57 -0.34 3.13
N ASN A 161 -15.01 0.39 4.10
CA ASN A 161 -15.77 0.95 5.22
C ASN A 161 -16.91 1.85 4.71
N THR A 162 -16.62 2.69 3.73
CA THR A 162 -17.59 3.65 3.20
C THR A 162 -18.63 2.99 2.29
N ILE A 163 -18.22 2.07 1.41
CA ILE A 163 -19.09 1.51 0.37
C ILE A 163 -19.79 0.23 0.83
N GLU A 164 -19.06 -0.73 1.41
CA GLU A 164 -19.62 -2.02 1.80
C GLU A 164 -20.26 -1.98 3.19
N PHE A 165 -19.62 -1.28 4.13
CA PHE A 165 -20.12 -1.19 5.51
C PHE A 165 -20.95 0.06 5.79
N ASN A 166 -21.14 0.94 4.79
CA ASN A 166 -21.94 2.17 4.86
C ASN A 166 -21.55 3.07 6.07
N MET A 167 -20.27 3.10 6.42
CA MET A 167 -19.78 3.99 7.46
C MET A 167 -19.71 5.43 6.95
N LYS A 168 -19.93 6.38 7.85
CA LYS A 168 -19.60 7.78 7.55
C LYS A 168 -18.10 7.94 7.38
N LEU A 169 -17.67 8.88 6.55
CA LEU A 169 -16.25 9.10 6.29
C LEU A 169 -15.46 9.40 7.58
N SER A 170 -16.02 10.21 8.49
CA SER A 170 -15.40 10.48 9.79
C SER A 170 -15.22 9.21 10.63
N GLU A 171 -16.22 8.31 10.63
CA GLU A 171 -16.13 7.03 11.34
C GLU A 171 -15.11 6.09 10.70
N SER A 172 -15.03 6.09 9.35
CA SER A 172 -14.05 5.31 8.60
C SER A 172 -12.62 5.74 8.91
N ASN A 173 -12.39 7.06 9.00
CA ASN A 173 -11.06 7.61 9.30
C ASN A 173 -10.57 7.26 10.71
N GLU A 174 -11.48 7.17 11.68
CA GLU A 174 -11.16 6.82 13.07
C GLU A 174 -11.14 5.31 13.32
N LYS A 175 -11.51 4.49 12.31
CA LYS A 175 -11.58 3.06 12.47
C LYS A 175 -10.18 2.43 12.51
N SER A 176 -9.99 1.52 13.46
CA SER A 176 -8.77 0.70 13.57
C SER A 176 -8.45 0.00 12.27
N ARG A 177 -7.21 0.03 11.87
CA ARG A 177 -6.72 -0.55 10.61
C ARG A 177 -5.86 -1.77 10.85
N ILE A 178 -5.72 -2.57 9.80
CA ILE A 178 -4.82 -3.70 9.74
C ILE A 178 -3.91 -3.56 8.51
N HIS A 179 -2.69 -4.07 8.64
CA HIS A 179 -1.77 -4.14 7.52
C HIS A 179 -1.02 -5.47 7.48
N TYR A 180 -1.00 -6.09 6.31
CA TYR A 180 -0.26 -7.31 6.05
C TYR A 180 0.28 -7.30 4.63
N GLN A 181 1.60 -7.28 4.49
CA GLN A 181 2.27 -7.13 3.18
C GLN A 181 2.98 -8.39 2.69
N TRP A 182 2.56 -9.57 3.16
CA TRP A 182 3.13 -10.86 2.79
C TRP A 182 4.52 -11.08 3.41
N LYS A 183 5.49 -10.23 3.18
CA LYS A 183 6.81 -10.23 3.81
C LYS A 183 7.15 -8.84 4.35
N PRO A 184 7.62 -8.75 5.60
CA PRO A 184 7.65 -9.83 6.61
C PRO A 184 6.25 -10.39 6.92
N SER A 185 6.16 -11.67 7.35
CA SER A 185 4.88 -12.31 7.70
C SER A 185 4.39 -11.85 9.06
N VAL A 186 3.94 -10.61 9.13
CA VAL A 186 3.45 -9.96 10.34
C VAL A 186 2.20 -9.17 10.00
N LEU A 187 1.17 -9.33 10.83
CA LEU A 187 0.00 -8.47 10.81
C LEU A 187 0.21 -7.32 11.79
N LEU A 188 0.25 -6.11 11.26
CA LEU A 188 0.14 -4.90 12.07
C LEU A 188 -1.34 -4.60 12.29
N HIS A 189 -1.72 -4.16 13.49
CA HIS A 189 -3.11 -3.82 13.82
C HIS A 189 -3.20 -2.69 14.83
N GLU A 190 -4.31 -1.98 14.79
CA GLU A 190 -4.65 -0.90 15.71
C GLU A 190 -5.82 -1.33 16.60
N GLY A 191 -5.51 -2.08 17.67
CA GLY A 191 -6.53 -2.43 18.66
C GLY A 191 -7.59 -3.43 18.19
N LEU A 192 -7.19 -4.57 17.64
CA LEU A 192 -8.11 -5.68 17.41
C LEU A 192 -8.69 -6.20 18.74
N ASN A 193 -9.92 -6.71 18.71
CA ASN A 193 -10.51 -7.32 19.89
C ASN A 193 -9.74 -8.62 20.26
N LYS A 194 -9.79 -8.97 21.56
CA LYS A 194 -9.06 -10.09 22.12
C LYS A 194 -9.35 -11.43 21.42
N SER A 195 -10.61 -11.67 21.07
CA SER A 195 -11.00 -12.92 20.40
C SER A 195 -10.32 -13.08 19.03
N LEU A 196 -10.23 -11.99 18.24
CA LEU A 196 -9.52 -11.99 16.97
C LEU A 196 -8.00 -12.13 17.16
N ILE A 197 -7.44 -11.48 18.17
CA ILE A 197 -6.00 -11.62 18.50
C ILE A 197 -5.69 -13.07 18.84
N ASP A 198 -6.49 -13.72 19.71
CA ASP A 198 -6.32 -15.11 20.12
C ASP A 198 -6.45 -16.10 18.94
N GLU A 199 -7.31 -15.78 17.97
CA GLU A 199 -7.50 -16.59 16.76
C GLU A 199 -6.33 -16.43 15.78
N LEU A 200 -6.00 -15.18 15.43
CA LEU A 200 -4.98 -14.86 14.42
C LEU A 200 -3.57 -15.22 14.90
N SER A 201 -3.29 -15.05 16.18
CA SER A 201 -1.96 -15.36 16.77
C SER A 201 -1.59 -16.85 16.67
N LYS A 202 -2.54 -17.74 16.42
CA LYS A 202 -2.26 -19.17 16.19
C LYS A 202 -1.50 -19.41 14.89
N ASN A 203 -1.67 -18.51 13.91
CA ASN A 203 -1.19 -18.71 12.54
C ASN A 203 -0.20 -17.63 12.08
N MET A 204 -0.12 -16.49 12.78
CA MET A 204 0.75 -15.39 12.37
C MET A 204 1.22 -14.57 13.58
N LYS A 205 2.32 -13.86 13.38
CA LYS A 205 2.81 -12.88 14.34
C LYS A 205 1.98 -11.61 14.23
N LEU A 206 1.51 -11.10 15.37
CA LEU A 206 0.78 -9.84 15.47
C LEU A 206 1.65 -8.78 16.13
N ILE A 207 1.54 -7.53 15.68
CA ILE A 207 2.13 -6.36 16.33
C ILE A 207 1.06 -5.30 16.42
N GLU A 208 0.80 -4.86 17.65
CA GLU A 208 -0.12 -3.75 17.90
C GLU A 208 0.60 -2.42 17.69
N ARG A 209 -0.08 -1.52 17.00
CA ARG A 209 0.31 -0.13 16.78
C ARG A 209 -0.70 0.81 17.43
N LYS A 210 -0.31 2.04 17.69
CA LYS A 210 -1.27 3.07 18.10
C LYS A 210 -2.19 3.41 16.93
N ILE A 211 -3.41 3.82 17.26
CA ILE A 211 -4.36 4.31 16.24
C ILE A 211 -3.73 5.46 15.47
N GLY A 212 -3.75 5.37 14.14
CA GLY A 212 -3.12 6.32 13.23
C GLY A 212 -1.67 5.99 12.86
N GLU A 213 -1.02 4.99 13.45
CA GLU A 213 0.34 4.58 13.08
C GLU A 213 0.39 3.59 11.90
N THR A 214 -0.76 3.10 11.44
CA THR A 214 -0.90 2.25 10.23
C THR A 214 -1.45 3.03 9.03
N GLN A 215 -1.44 4.35 9.12
CA GLN A 215 -1.85 5.26 8.04
C GLN A 215 -0.65 5.69 7.22
#